data_ccb87649807a879c5598a865ab0288ea
#
_entry.id   ccb87649807a879c5598a865ab0288ea
#
_cell.length_a   1.000
_cell.length_b   1.000
_cell.length_c   1.000
_cell.angle_alpha   90.00
_cell.angle_beta   90.00
_cell.angle_gamma   90.00
#
_symmetry.space_group_name_H-M   'P 1'
#
loop_
_entity.id
_entity.type
_entity.pdbx_description
1 polymer ?
#
loop_
_entity_poly.entity_id
_entity_poly.type
_entity_poly.pdbx_seq_one_letter_code
_entity_poly.pdbx_strand_id
1 'polypeptide(L)'
;MAIKPLPSFLINRYNDWRSNSYLQNKDWYKKISAEDQHPKAMVISCCDSRVHVTAIFGAEQGEFFIHRNIANLIPPFSPNGDYHGTSAAIEYAVTSLKISKIIVLGHSNCGGVNGCHDMCSGKAPDLEKESSFIGRWMDILKPGYEKVKHILDEKESKEALGKEAVLISLKNLQTFPFIKDAIKKDKLNLYGLWTHIGQGDLEHYIDG
;
A
#
# COMPACT_ATOMS: atom_id res chain seq x y z
N MET A 1 31.28 6.70 9.38
CA MET A 1 30.46 6.51 8.17
C MET A 1 30.54 7.79 7.34
N ALA A 2 31.07 7.75 6.12
CA ALA A 2 31.15 8.95 5.28
C ALA A 2 29.82 9.17 4.60
N ILE A 3 29.14 10.28 4.91
CA ILE A 3 27.91 10.70 4.24
C ILE A 3 28.33 11.32 2.90
N LYS A 4 27.85 10.76 1.80
CA LYS A 4 28.09 11.29 0.45
C LYS A 4 27.18 12.49 0.16
N PRO A 5 27.65 13.46 -0.64
CA PRO A 5 26.80 14.54 -1.11
C PRO A 5 25.63 14.00 -1.96
N LEU A 6 24.52 14.75 -2.00
CA LEU A 6 23.38 14.39 -2.82
C LEU A 6 23.75 14.33 -4.31
N PRO A 7 23.24 13.36 -5.07
CA PRO A 7 23.38 13.34 -6.52
C PRO A 7 22.82 14.62 -7.16
N SER A 8 23.52 15.14 -8.18
CA SER A 8 23.16 16.40 -8.85
C SER A 8 21.73 16.41 -9.41
N PHE A 9 21.24 15.28 -9.91
CA PHE A 9 19.86 15.21 -10.43
C PHE A 9 18.80 15.47 -9.36
N LEU A 10 19.03 15.06 -8.09
CA LEU A 10 18.12 15.35 -6.97
C LEU A 10 18.17 16.84 -6.59
N ILE A 11 19.39 17.42 -6.57
CA ILE A 11 19.56 18.85 -6.29
C ILE A 11 18.81 19.67 -7.33
N ASN A 12 18.99 19.36 -8.61
CA ASN A 12 18.34 20.07 -9.71
C ASN A 12 16.82 19.98 -9.60
N ARG A 13 16.26 18.78 -9.42
CA ARG A 13 14.80 18.58 -9.25
C ARG A 13 14.23 19.31 -8.03
N TYR A 14 14.96 19.31 -6.91
CA TYR A 14 14.54 20.07 -5.73
C TYR A 14 14.52 21.58 -6.00
N ASN A 15 15.55 22.12 -6.67
CA ASN A 15 15.61 23.52 -7.02
C ASN A 15 14.50 23.91 -7.98
N ASP A 16 14.20 23.08 -8.98
CA ASP A 16 13.10 23.28 -9.92
C ASP A 16 11.74 23.27 -9.19
N TRP A 17 11.51 22.30 -8.33
CA TRP A 17 10.30 22.24 -7.52
C TRP A 17 10.17 23.49 -6.64
N ARG A 18 11.26 23.91 -5.97
CA ARG A 18 11.25 25.07 -5.07
C ARG A 18 10.99 26.37 -5.82
N SER A 19 11.60 26.54 -7.00
CA SER A 19 11.50 27.77 -7.80
C SER A 19 10.16 27.90 -8.53
N ASN A 20 9.49 26.78 -8.81
CA ASN A 20 8.24 26.73 -9.57
C ASN A 20 7.07 26.33 -8.68
N SER A 21 6.86 25.02 -8.50
CA SER A 21 5.66 24.48 -7.84
C SER A 21 5.48 24.96 -6.40
N TYR A 22 6.57 25.03 -5.61
CA TYR A 22 6.48 25.51 -4.22
C TYR A 22 6.13 26.99 -4.17
N LEU A 23 6.79 27.84 -4.97
CA LEU A 23 6.52 29.30 -4.96
C LEU A 23 5.11 29.63 -5.43
N GLN A 24 4.60 28.91 -6.43
CA GLN A 24 3.23 29.09 -6.92
C GLN A 24 2.17 28.68 -5.87
N ASN A 25 2.50 27.73 -5.01
CA ASN A 25 1.59 27.20 -3.99
C ASN A 25 2.04 27.55 -2.55
N LYS A 26 2.88 28.58 -2.39
CA LYS A 26 3.51 28.92 -1.09
C LYS A 26 2.52 29.12 0.03
N ASP A 27 1.40 29.78 -0.24
CA ASP A 27 0.40 30.07 0.80
C ASP A 27 -0.38 28.82 1.20
N TRP A 28 -0.61 27.90 0.26
CA TRP A 28 -1.13 26.56 0.56
C TRP A 28 -0.19 25.79 1.48
N TYR A 29 1.12 25.72 1.15
CA TYR A 29 2.10 25.05 2.01
C TYR A 29 2.19 25.65 3.40
N LYS A 30 2.11 26.98 3.53
CA LYS A 30 2.05 27.65 4.84
C LYS A 30 0.81 27.22 5.62
N LYS A 31 -0.35 27.19 4.96
CA LYS A 31 -1.61 26.81 5.57
C LYS A 31 -1.53 25.37 6.13
N ILE A 32 -1.19 24.37 5.29
CA ILE A 32 -1.13 22.97 5.70
C ILE A 32 -0.01 22.67 6.70
N SER A 33 1.01 23.52 6.81
CA SER A 33 2.07 23.39 7.82
C SER A 33 1.73 24.01 9.18
N ALA A 34 0.77 24.92 9.21
CA ALA A 34 0.32 25.61 10.45
C ALA A 34 -0.81 24.86 11.18
N GLU A 35 -1.44 23.92 10.50
CA GLU A 35 -2.54 23.11 11.01
C GLU A 35 -2.10 21.65 11.17
N ASP A 36 -2.81 20.89 12.00
CA ASP A 36 -2.65 19.43 12.03
C ASP A 36 -3.12 18.82 10.70
N GLN A 37 -2.61 17.62 10.37
CA GLN A 37 -3.05 16.93 9.16
C GLN A 37 -4.48 16.37 9.32
N HIS A 38 -5.31 16.58 8.31
CA HIS A 38 -6.69 16.10 8.25
C HIS A 38 -6.95 15.35 6.94
N PRO A 39 -6.31 14.18 6.72
CA PRO A 39 -6.47 13.44 5.49
C PRO A 39 -7.88 12.90 5.33
N LYS A 40 -8.40 12.91 4.09
CA LYS A 40 -9.75 12.41 3.76
C LYS A 40 -9.85 10.88 3.80
N ALA A 41 -8.71 10.20 3.59
CA ALA A 41 -8.61 8.75 3.61
C ALA A 41 -7.17 8.30 3.89
N MET A 42 -7.01 7.07 4.37
CA MET A 42 -5.75 6.34 4.28
C MET A 42 -5.73 5.53 2.99
N VAL A 43 -4.61 5.54 2.27
CA VAL A 43 -4.38 4.66 1.13
C VAL A 43 -3.17 3.77 1.40
N ILE A 44 -3.37 2.46 1.33
CA ILE A 44 -2.33 1.45 1.46
C ILE A 44 -2.06 0.88 0.07
N SER A 45 -0.86 1.13 -0.46
CA SER A 45 -0.48 0.75 -1.82
C SER A 45 0.90 0.09 -1.90
N CYS A 46 1.24 -0.42 -3.08
CA CYS A 46 2.56 -1.01 -3.29
C CYS A 46 3.68 0.05 -3.34
N CYS A 47 4.90 -0.37 -2.94
CA CYS A 47 6.13 0.40 -3.12
C CYS A 47 6.56 0.50 -4.59
N ASP A 48 5.90 -0.15 -5.52
CA ASP A 48 6.22 -0.15 -6.96
C ASP A 48 6.30 1.30 -7.49
N SER A 49 7.45 1.65 -8.06
CA SER A 49 7.74 3.02 -8.52
C SER A 49 6.81 3.53 -9.61
N ARG A 50 6.08 2.63 -10.27
CA ARG A 50 5.10 2.95 -11.33
C ARG A 50 3.72 3.29 -10.77
N VAL A 51 3.47 3.00 -9.49
CA VAL A 51 2.18 3.26 -8.80
C VAL A 51 2.33 4.50 -7.94
N HIS A 52 1.64 5.56 -8.27
CA HIS A 52 1.67 6.81 -7.54
C HIS A 52 0.25 7.26 -7.18
N VAL A 53 -0.15 7.03 -5.94
CA VAL A 53 -1.53 7.25 -5.44
C VAL A 53 -2.06 8.66 -5.76
N THR A 54 -1.26 9.69 -5.47
CA THR A 54 -1.68 11.07 -5.69
C THR A 54 -1.87 11.40 -7.17
N ALA A 55 -1.07 10.80 -8.06
CA ALA A 55 -1.23 10.98 -9.50
C ALA A 55 -2.48 10.25 -10.02
N ILE A 56 -2.74 9.02 -9.55
CA ILE A 56 -3.91 8.23 -9.98
C ILE A 56 -5.22 8.95 -9.64
N PHE A 57 -5.30 9.59 -8.48
CA PHE A 57 -6.52 10.25 -8.00
C PHE A 57 -6.49 11.78 -8.17
N GLY A 58 -5.46 12.36 -8.78
CA GLY A 58 -5.34 13.81 -8.91
C GLY A 58 -5.35 14.53 -7.55
N ALA A 59 -4.80 13.89 -6.52
CA ALA A 59 -4.90 14.38 -5.16
C ALA A 59 -3.85 15.44 -4.83
N GLU A 60 -4.24 16.43 -4.03
CA GLU A 60 -3.36 17.47 -3.51
C GLU A 60 -2.61 16.99 -2.25
N GLN A 61 -1.58 17.73 -1.86
CA GLN A 61 -0.85 17.48 -0.62
C GLN A 61 -1.79 17.60 0.58
N GLY A 62 -1.71 16.59 1.49
CA GLY A 62 -2.54 16.56 2.70
C GLY A 62 -3.87 15.81 2.54
N GLU A 63 -4.31 15.48 1.33
CA GLU A 63 -5.58 14.78 1.13
C GLU A 63 -5.56 13.32 1.57
N PHE A 64 -4.43 12.63 1.42
CA PHE A 64 -4.31 11.22 1.78
C PHE A 64 -3.20 10.98 2.80
N PHE A 65 -3.47 10.10 3.76
CA PHE A 65 -2.46 9.47 4.58
C PHE A 65 -1.99 8.20 3.87
N ILE A 66 -0.80 8.22 3.28
CA ILE A 66 -0.34 7.17 2.37
C ILE A 66 0.66 6.27 3.09
N HIS A 67 0.36 4.96 3.14
CA HIS A 67 1.29 3.92 3.53
C HIS A 67 1.64 3.06 2.33
N ARG A 68 2.92 2.75 2.16
CA ARG A 68 3.40 1.90 1.05
C ARG A 68 4.25 0.76 1.58
N ASN A 69 3.97 -0.45 1.08
CA ASN A 69 4.74 -1.63 1.40
C ASN A 69 4.81 -2.56 0.17
N ILE A 70 5.47 -3.72 0.28
CA ILE A 70 5.52 -4.66 -0.84
C ILE A 70 4.15 -5.32 -1.01
N ALA A 71 3.60 -5.24 -2.24
CA ALA A 71 2.33 -5.85 -2.66
C ALA A 71 1.09 -5.36 -1.88
N ASN A 72 1.10 -4.14 -1.33
CA ASN A 72 -0.05 -3.57 -0.58
C ASN A 72 -0.64 -4.49 0.50
N LEU A 73 0.18 -5.39 1.04
CA LEU A 73 -0.25 -6.38 2.01
C LEU A 73 -0.44 -5.80 3.41
N ILE A 74 -1.43 -6.32 4.10
CA ILE A 74 -1.68 -6.02 5.50
C ILE A 74 -1.61 -7.35 6.27
N PRO A 75 -0.74 -7.45 7.30
CA PRO A 75 -0.71 -8.63 8.14
C PRO A 75 -1.98 -8.71 8.99
N PRO A 76 -2.41 -9.91 9.43
CA PRO A 76 -3.45 -10.02 10.43
C PRO A 76 -3.01 -9.36 11.74
N PHE A 77 -3.97 -8.95 12.56
CA PHE A 77 -3.68 -8.40 13.88
C PHE A 77 -2.89 -9.40 14.72
N SER A 78 -1.69 -8.98 15.14
CA SER A 78 -0.85 -9.72 16.07
C SER A 78 -0.14 -8.71 16.97
N PRO A 79 -0.53 -8.59 18.24
CA PRO A 79 0.08 -7.65 19.17
C PRO A 79 1.47 -8.07 19.63
N ASN A 80 1.83 -9.34 19.41
CA ASN A 80 3.11 -9.89 19.80
C ASN A 80 4.16 -9.69 18.71
N GLY A 81 5.37 -9.30 19.08
CA GLY A 81 6.48 -9.03 18.18
C GLY A 81 6.84 -7.53 18.16
N ASP A 82 7.91 -7.20 17.42
CA ASP A 82 8.50 -5.88 17.39
C ASP A 82 8.36 -5.23 16.00
N TYR A 83 8.34 -3.90 15.96
CA TYR A 83 8.49 -3.09 14.74
C TYR A 83 7.43 -3.31 13.65
N HIS A 84 6.16 -3.35 14.03
CA HIS A 84 5.01 -3.52 13.13
C HIS A 84 4.65 -2.23 12.36
N GLY A 85 5.47 -1.80 11.41
CA GLY A 85 5.30 -0.51 10.72
C GLY A 85 3.95 -0.34 10.01
N THR A 86 3.45 -1.39 9.32
CA THR A 86 2.14 -1.34 8.66
C THR A 86 1.00 -1.22 9.70
N SER A 87 1.04 -2.03 10.75
CA SER A 87 0.02 -2.00 11.81
C SER A 87 0.01 -0.66 12.56
N ALA A 88 1.18 -0.09 12.87
CA ALA A 88 1.30 1.21 13.50
C ALA A 88 0.75 2.36 12.63
N ALA A 89 0.99 2.32 11.32
CA ALA A 89 0.42 3.31 10.39
C ALA A 89 -1.11 3.24 10.37
N ILE A 90 -1.69 2.03 10.36
CA ILE A 90 -3.14 1.80 10.38
C ILE A 90 -3.74 2.29 11.71
N GLU A 91 -3.12 1.94 12.84
CA GLU A 91 -3.56 2.39 14.16
C GLU A 91 -3.57 3.90 14.25
N TYR A 92 -2.47 4.56 13.87
CA TYR A 92 -2.37 6.02 13.90
C TYR A 92 -3.45 6.69 13.04
N ALA A 93 -3.69 6.18 11.84
CA ALA A 93 -4.71 6.71 10.94
C ALA A 93 -6.11 6.64 11.56
N VAL A 94 -6.48 5.51 12.15
CA VAL A 94 -7.83 5.29 12.68
C VAL A 94 -8.00 5.92 14.06
N THR A 95 -7.01 5.76 14.96
CA THR A 95 -7.17 6.15 16.36
C THR A 95 -6.78 7.61 16.62
N SER A 96 -5.78 8.13 15.92
CA SER A 96 -5.28 9.50 16.08
C SER A 96 -5.88 10.44 15.05
N LEU A 97 -5.76 10.16 13.76
CA LEU A 97 -6.28 11.01 12.68
C LEU A 97 -7.79 10.87 12.47
N LYS A 98 -8.43 9.84 13.05
CA LYS A 98 -9.88 9.60 12.95
C LYS A 98 -10.38 9.52 11.50
N ILE A 99 -9.58 8.96 10.60
CA ILE A 99 -10.00 8.79 9.23
C ILE A 99 -11.24 7.90 9.13
N SER A 100 -12.08 8.18 8.13
CA SER A 100 -13.33 7.43 7.90
C SER A 100 -13.25 6.46 6.71
N LYS A 101 -12.12 6.39 6.03
CA LYS A 101 -11.94 5.56 4.83
C LYS A 101 -10.53 4.98 4.78
N ILE A 102 -10.44 3.65 4.61
CA ILE A 102 -9.18 2.97 4.24
C ILE A 102 -9.35 2.35 2.86
N ILE A 103 -8.41 2.65 1.98
CA ILE A 103 -8.35 2.15 0.61
C ILE A 103 -7.13 1.24 0.48
N VAL A 104 -7.33 0.00 0.06
CA VAL A 104 -6.26 -0.90 -0.33
C VAL A 104 -6.17 -0.89 -1.85
N LEU A 105 -5.06 -0.41 -2.39
CA LEU A 105 -4.83 -0.27 -3.83
C LEU A 105 -3.78 -1.26 -4.31
N GLY A 106 -4.22 -2.32 -4.99
CA GLY A 106 -3.37 -3.25 -5.73
C GLY A 106 -3.12 -2.79 -7.16
N HIS A 107 -2.22 -3.51 -7.86
CA HIS A 107 -1.89 -3.17 -9.25
C HIS A 107 -1.40 -4.37 -10.05
N SER A 108 -1.50 -4.26 -11.39
CA SER A 108 -1.00 -5.26 -12.32
C SER A 108 0.53 -5.38 -12.31
N ASN A 109 1.06 -6.56 -12.62
CA ASN A 109 2.50 -6.84 -12.72
C ASN A 109 3.30 -6.46 -11.45
N CYS A 110 2.72 -6.70 -10.28
CA CYS A 110 3.38 -6.44 -9.00
C CYS A 110 4.55 -7.41 -8.76
N GLY A 111 5.76 -6.88 -8.59
CA GLY A 111 6.95 -7.70 -8.33
C GLY A 111 6.86 -8.53 -7.05
N GLY A 112 6.24 -8.02 -5.99
CA GLY A 112 6.01 -8.77 -4.75
C GLY A 112 5.04 -9.93 -4.95
N VAL A 113 3.93 -9.71 -5.67
CA VAL A 113 2.95 -10.76 -6.00
C VAL A 113 3.60 -11.84 -6.87
N ASN A 114 4.35 -11.44 -7.90
CA ASN A 114 5.10 -12.37 -8.74
C ASN A 114 6.09 -13.20 -7.93
N GLY A 115 6.83 -12.55 -7.00
CA GLY A 115 7.74 -13.23 -6.08
C GLY A 115 7.05 -14.24 -5.18
N CYS A 116 5.86 -13.94 -4.66
CA CYS A 116 5.05 -14.89 -3.90
C CYS A 116 4.63 -16.09 -4.75
N HIS A 117 4.15 -15.85 -5.98
CA HIS A 117 3.78 -16.89 -6.91
C HIS A 117 4.97 -17.81 -7.22
N ASP A 118 6.13 -17.24 -7.54
CA ASP A 118 7.33 -17.98 -7.88
C ASP A 118 7.89 -18.76 -6.66
N MET A 119 7.81 -18.20 -5.46
CA MET A 119 8.15 -18.88 -4.21
C MET A 119 7.24 -20.09 -3.99
N CYS A 120 5.93 -19.92 -4.04
CA CYS A 120 4.97 -21.01 -3.80
C CYS A 120 4.97 -22.08 -4.90
N SER A 121 5.38 -21.74 -6.13
CA SER A 121 5.54 -22.72 -7.24
C SER A 121 6.92 -23.35 -7.30
N GLY A 122 7.82 -23.08 -6.35
CA GLY A 122 9.17 -23.64 -6.29
C GLY A 122 10.18 -23.00 -7.24
N LYS A 123 9.82 -21.92 -7.94
CA LYS A 123 10.70 -21.21 -8.89
C LYS A 123 11.67 -20.24 -8.20
N ALA A 124 11.41 -19.85 -6.96
CA ALA A 124 12.22 -18.91 -6.18
C ALA A 124 12.55 -19.44 -4.78
N PRO A 125 13.34 -20.53 -4.66
CA PRO A 125 13.63 -21.19 -3.37
C PRO A 125 14.41 -20.28 -2.39
N ASP A 126 15.12 -19.29 -2.88
CA ASP A 126 15.84 -18.34 -2.02
C ASP A 126 14.89 -17.47 -1.17
N LEU A 127 13.66 -17.28 -1.60
CA LEU A 127 12.65 -16.55 -0.81
C LEU A 127 12.13 -17.37 0.39
N GLU A 128 12.25 -18.69 0.36
CA GLU A 128 11.83 -19.56 1.47
C GLU A 128 12.85 -19.62 2.61
N LYS A 129 14.06 -19.06 2.43
CA LYS A 129 15.08 -19.03 3.47
C LYS A 129 14.62 -18.21 4.68
N GLU A 130 14.93 -18.66 5.89
CA GLU A 130 14.62 -17.94 7.14
C GLU A 130 15.16 -16.51 7.18
N SER A 131 16.27 -16.26 6.53
CA SER A 131 16.88 -14.93 6.42
C SER A 131 16.19 -14.00 5.43
N SER A 132 15.21 -14.49 4.64
CA SER A 132 14.50 -13.69 3.66
C SER A 132 13.40 -12.85 4.30
N PHE A 133 13.60 -11.55 4.40
CA PHE A 133 12.55 -10.62 4.85
C PHE A 133 11.35 -10.60 3.89
N ILE A 134 11.62 -10.64 2.58
CA ILE A 134 10.56 -10.63 1.57
C ILE A 134 9.77 -11.93 1.57
N GLY A 135 10.41 -13.07 1.75
CA GLY A 135 9.73 -14.37 1.81
C GLY A 135 8.76 -14.44 2.98
N ARG A 136 9.20 -14.05 4.19
CA ARG A 136 8.33 -13.96 5.38
C ARG A 136 7.17 -12.99 5.18
N TRP A 137 7.41 -11.89 4.49
CA TRP A 137 6.35 -10.94 4.17
C TRP A 137 5.33 -11.53 3.19
N MET A 138 5.79 -12.34 2.23
CA MET A 138 4.93 -13.03 1.26
C MET A 138 4.10 -14.15 1.88
N ASP A 139 4.44 -14.65 3.07
CA ASP A 139 3.62 -15.63 3.80
C ASP A 139 2.19 -15.13 4.02
N ILE A 140 1.99 -13.82 4.12
CA ILE A 140 0.66 -13.19 4.21
C ILE A 140 -0.19 -13.53 2.98
N LEU A 141 0.43 -13.68 1.81
CA LEU A 141 -0.27 -13.90 0.54
C LEU A 141 -0.37 -15.39 0.14
N LYS A 142 0.34 -16.31 0.80
CA LYS A 142 0.25 -17.76 0.53
C LYS A 142 -1.19 -18.31 0.45
N PRO A 143 -2.12 -17.92 1.34
CA PRO A 143 -3.52 -18.36 1.21
C PRO A 143 -4.20 -17.93 -0.09
N GLY A 144 -3.75 -16.83 -0.70
CA GLY A 144 -4.22 -16.38 -2.02
C GLY A 144 -3.68 -17.26 -3.14
N TYR A 145 -2.41 -17.67 -3.06
CA TYR A 145 -1.83 -18.59 -4.04
C TYR A 145 -2.60 -19.93 -4.08
N GLU A 146 -3.00 -20.48 -2.94
CA GLU A 146 -3.80 -21.71 -2.87
C GLU A 146 -5.11 -21.62 -3.67
N LYS A 147 -5.70 -20.43 -3.77
CA LYS A 147 -6.93 -20.20 -4.53
C LYS A 147 -6.70 -20.12 -6.03
N VAL A 148 -5.52 -19.67 -6.47
CA VAL A 148 -5.24 -19.38 -7.87
C VAL A 148 -4.28 -20.37 -8.56
N LYS A 149 -3.63 -21.26 -7.80
CA LYS A 149 -2.65 -22.23 -8.31
C LYS A 149 -3.19 -23.20 -9.38
N HIS A 150 -4.51 -23.34 -9.50
CA HIS A 150 -5.15 -24.16 -10.53
C HIS A 150 -5.25 -23.46 -11.89
N ILE A 151 -4.99 -22.16 -11.98
CA ILE A 151 -4.99 -21.39 -13.22
C ILE A 151 -3.71 -21.75 -13.97
N LEU A 152 -3.85 -22.34 -15.15
CA LEU A 152 -2.73 -22.89 -15.93
C LEU A 152 -1.88 -21.81 -16.59
N ASP A 153 -2.50 -20.72 -17.03
CA ASP A 153 -1.75 -19.57 -17.55
C ASP A 153 -1.09 -18.81 -16.39
N GLU A 154 0.24 -18.76 -16.41
CA GLU A 154 1.00 -18.14 -15.33
C GLU A 154 0.74 -16.65 -15.19
N LYS A 155 0.52 -15.94 -16.29
CA LYS A 155 0.23 -14.51 -16.28
C LYS A 155 -1.13 -14.25 -15.65
N GLU A 156 -2.13 -15.03 -16.04
CA GLU A 156 -3.48 -14.95 -15.45
C GLU A 156 -3.46 -15.33 -13.96
N SER A 157 -2.71 -16.37 -13.58
CA SER A 157 -2.55 -16.78 -12.19
C SER A 157 -1.91 -15.68 -11.33
N LYS A 158 -0.84 -15.03 -11.83
CA LYS A 158 -0.18 -13.89 -11.15
C LYS A 158 -1.09 -12.68 -11.04
N GLU A 159 -1.91 -12.40 -12.06
CA GLU A 159 -2.88 -11.31 -12.00
C GLU A 159 -3.98 -11.60 -10.99
N ALA A 160 -4.55 -12.80 -11.00
CA ALA A 160 -5.54 -13.25 -10.02
C ALA A 160 -4.98 -13.19 -8.59
N LEU A 161 -3.72 -13.59 -8.39
CA LEU A 161 -3.04 -13.47 -7.09
C LEU A 161 -2.88 -12.00 -6.65
N GLY A 162 -2.64 -11.08 -7.59
CA GLY A 162 -2.60 -9.65 -7.31
C GLY A 162 -3.94 -9.11 -6.80
N LYS A 163 -5.04 -9.60 -7.36
CA LYS A 163 -6.40 -9.29 -6.92
C LYS A 163 -6.69 -9.91 -5.54
N GLU A 164 -6.28 -11.17 -5.30
CA GLU A 164 -6.37 -11.80 -3.98
C GLU A 164 -5.58 -11.05 -2.90
N ALA A 165 -4.46 -10.40 -3.24
CA ALA A 165 -3.69 -9.60 -2.29
C ALA A 165 -4.52 -8.43 -1.72
N VAL A 166 -5.38 -7.81 -2.53
CA VAL A 166 -6.32 -6.77 -2.07
C VAL A 166 -7.35 -7.37 -1.11
N LEU A 167 -7.98 -8.49 -1.50
CA LEU A 167 -9.02 -9.14 -0.70
C LEU A 167 -8.49 -9.66 0.65
N ILE A 168 -7.31 -10.27 0.65
CA ILE A 168 -6.65 -10.73 1.88
C ILE A 168 -6.33 -9.54 2.79
N SER A 169 -5.83 -8.44 2.23
CA SER A 169 -5.53 -7.24 3.00
C SER A 169 -6.78 -6.63 3.62
N LEU A 170 -7.90 -6.55 2.89
CA LEU A 170 -9.20 -6.13 3.43
C LEU A 170 -9.70 -7.04 4.55
N LYS A 171 -9.58 -8.36 4.38
CA LYS A 171 -9.93 -9.33 5.41
C LYS A 171 -9.05 -9.17 6.65
N ASN A 172 -7.74 -8.98 6.47
CA ASN A 172 -6.80 -8.81 7.58
C ASN A 172 -7.03 -7.49 8.33
N LEU A 173 -7.41 -6.39 7.66
CA LEU A 173 -7.84 -5.15 8.33
C LEU A 173 -8.95 -5.42 9.35
N GLN A 174 -9.91 -6.25 9.01
CA GLN A 174 -11.02 -6.58 9.88
C GLN A 174 -10.61 -7.46 11.09
N THR A 175 -9.36 -7.91 11.20
CA THR A 175 -8.87 -8.59 12.40
C THR A 175 -8.47 -7.63 13.51
N PHE A 176 -8.20 -6.36 13.21
CA PHE A 176 -7.80 -5.34 14.19
C PHE A 176 -9.00 -4.89 15.04
N PRO A 177 -8.91 -4.94 16.37
CA PRO A 177 -10.03 -4.61 17.25
C PRO A 177 -10.59 -3.21 17.03
N PHE A 178 -9.71 -2.21 16.88
CA PHE A 178 -10.12 -0.81 16.69
C PHE A 178 -10.74 -0.56 15.30
N ILE A 179 -10.38 -1.34 14.27
CA ILE A 179 -11.04 -1.35 12.96
C ILE A 179 -12.46 -1.91 13.08
N LYS A 180 -12.60 -3.10 13.70
CA LYS A 180 -13.92 -3.71 13.95
C LYS A 180 -14.86 -2.75 14.67
N ASP A 181 -14.36 -2.11 15.71
CA ASP A 181 -15.11 -1.14 16.49
C ASP A 181 -15.54 0.08 15.68
N ALA A 182 -14.65 0.60 14.83
CA ALA A 182 -14.94 1.76 13.99
C ALA A 182 -15.98 1.41 12.89
N ILE A 183 -15.88 0.24 12.27
CA ILE A 183 -16.87 -0.25 11.29
C ILE A 183 -18.22 -0.45 11.97
N LYS A 184 -18.26 -1.14 13.11
CA LYS A 184 -19.52 -1.38 13.86
C LYS A 184 -20.24 -0.09 14.24
N LYS A 185 -19.51 0.99 14.45
CA LYS A 185 -20.03 2.33 14.79
C LYS A 185 -20.32 3.20 13.56
N ASP A 186 -20.24 2.64 12.36
CA ASP A 186 -20.40 3.35 11.07
C ASP A 186 -19.45 4.57 10.93
N LYS A 187 -18.23 4.46 11.49
CA LYS A 187 -17.22 5.51 11.46
C LYS A 187 -16.08 5.22 10.48
N LEU A 188 -16.00 4.00 9.94
CA LEU A 188 -14.94 3.57 9.05
C LEU A 188 -15.49 2.65 7.96
N ASN A 189 -15.14 2.97 6.71
CA ASN A 189 -15.40 2.14 5.55
C ASN A 189 -14.09 1.64 4.92
N LEU A 190 -14.09 0.41 4.43
CA LEU A 190 -12.96 -0.21 3.74
C LEU A 190 -13.27 -0.31 2.25
N TYR A 191 -12.25 -0.03 1.42
CA TYR A 191 -12.37 -0.08 -0.04
C TYR A 191 -11.22 -0.87 -0.63
N GLY A 192 -11.52 -1.79 -1.54
CA GLY A 192 -10.53 -2.52 -2.34
C GLY A 192 -10.52 -1.98 -3.76
N LEU A 193 -9.35 -1.62 -4.24
CA LEU A 193 -9.13 -1.16 -5.61
C LEU A 193 -7.98 -1.93 -6.25
N TRP A 194 -8.07 -2.15 -7.54
CA TRP A 194 -6.98 -2.72 -8.32
C TRP A 194 -6.82 -1.97 -9.64
N THR A 195 -5.60 -1.54 -9.97
CA THR A 195 -5.33 -0.76 -11.17
C THR A 195 -4.45 -1.50 -12.16
N HIS A 196 -4.79 -1.42 -13.44
CA HIS A 196 -3.97 -1.92 -14.52
C HIS A 196 -3.04 -0.80 -15.00
N ILE A 197 -1.74 -0.87 -14.64
CA ILE A 197 -0.76 0.20 -14.91
C ILE A 197 -0.71 0.59 -16.39
N GLY A 198 -0.73 -0.39 -17.30
CA GLY A 198 -0.58 -0.14 -18.74
C GLY A 198 -1.85 0.34 -19.46
N GLN A 199 -3.02 0.13 -18.87
CA GLN A 199 -4.33 0.48 -19.45
C GLN A 199 -4.96 1.68 -18.75
N GLY A 200 -4.58 1.94 -17.50
CA GLY A 200 -5.16 3.00 -16.68
C GLY A 200 -6.53 2.63 -16.08
N ASP A 201 -6.97 1.39 -16.23
CA ASP A 201 -8.22 0.93 -15.68
C ASP A 201 -8.14 0.77 -14.16
N LEU A 202 -9.26 1.02 -13.49
CA LEU A 202 -9.42 0.87 -12.05
C LEU A 202 -10.63 -0.03 -11.77
N GLU A 203 -10.39 -1.18 -11.15
CA GLU A 203 -11.43 -2.07 -10.65
C GLU A 203 -11.74 -1.74 -9.19
N HIS A 204 -13.01 -1.77 -8.83
CA HIS A 204 -13.48 -1.61 -7.46
C HIS A 204 -14.11 -2.90 -6.96
N TYR A 205 -13.64 -3.41 -5.83
CA TYR A 205 -14.21 -4.58 -5.17
C TYR A 205 -15.34 -4.12 -4.25
N ILE A 206 -16.56 -4.50 -4.60
CA ILE A 206 -17.77 -4.26 -3.81
C ILE A 206 -18.13 -5.61 -3.22
N ASP A 207 -18.29 -5.68 -1.89
CA ASP A 207 -18.89 -6.84 -1.26
C ASP A 207 -20.35 -6.95 -1.75
N GLY A 208 -20.67 -8.08 -2.43
CA GLY A 208 -22.00 -8.42 -2.87
C GLY A 208 -22.83 -9.03 -1.75
#